data_a6025a044517bf3131e6febdc60b805c
#
_entry.id   a6025a044517bf3131e6febdc60b805c
#
_cell.length_a   1.000
_cell.length_b   1.000
_cell.length_c   1.000
_cell.angle_alpha   90.00
_cell.angle_beta   90.00
_cell.angle_gamma   90.00
#
_symmetry.space_group_name_H-M   'P 1'
#
loop_
_entity.id
_entity.type
_entity.pdbx_description
1 polymer ?
#
loop_
_entity_poly.entity_id
_entity_poly.type
_entity_poly.pdbx_seq_one_letter_code
_entity_poly.pdbx_strand_id
1 'polypeptide(L)'
;MKNFLVILLLIAGSTNLFSQTPYTSTPDEKHPEVTVLNGIISKYILQNSPAFNWYGSNQNIYEPPAVAVNAMEAAKDSFQFVLFGGTWCEDTQFVLPRFFKLQEKSGFPDKSISFFAVNRAKQTLGNVANAFKIVNVPTIIVMKNGKEVGRVVEYGKTGKWDIELAELLK
;
A
#
# COMPACT_ATOMS: atom_id res chain seq x y z
N MET A 1 -38.48 60.25 0.31
CA MET A 1 -37.20 59.55 0.44
C MET A 1 -37.55 58.12 0.83
N LYS A 2 -37.46 57.14 -0.12
CA LYS A 2 -37.81 55.74 0.07
C LYS A 2 -36.54 54.96 0.36
N ASN A 3 -36.44 54.38 1.57
CA ASN A 3 -35.36 53.52 1.95
C ASN A 3 -35.55 52.14 1.31
N PHE A 4 -34.70 51.78 0.36
CA PHE A 4 -34.62 50.42 -0.20
C PHE A 4 -33.74 49.56 0.73
N LEU A 5 -34.39 48.69 1.46
CA LEU A 5 -33.70 47.67 2.27
C LEU A 5 -33.36 46.48 1.35
N VAL A 6 -32.09 46.35 0.97
CA VAL A 6 -31.62 45.20 0.21
C VAL A 6 -31.32 44.07 1.20
N ILE A 7 -32.24 43.10 1.27
CA ILE A 7 -32.00 41.84 2.03
C ILE A 7 -31.16 40.93 1.15
N LEU A 8 -29.86 40.85 1.46
CA LEU A 8 -28.94 39.89 0.84
C LEU A 8 -29.22 38.51 1.45
N LEU A 9 -29.98 37.69 0.75
CA LEU A 9 -30.21 36.28 1.14
C LEU A 9 -28.92 35.49 0.88
N LEU A 10 -28.10 35.28 1.93
CA LEU A 10 -27.00 34.34 1.92
C LEU A 10 -27.57 32.90 1.90
N ILE A 11 -27.70 32.33 0.72
CA ILE A 11 -27.97 30.92 0.55
C ILE A 11 -26.68 30.19 0.94
N ALA A 12 -26.54 29.79 2.20
CA ALA A 12 -25.55 28.85 2.65
C ALA A 12 -25.89 27.48 2.07
N GLY A 13 -25.47 27.22 0.85
CA GLY A 13 -25.51 25.90 0.25
C GLY A 13 -24.57 24.99 1.07
N SER A 14 -25.13 24.14 1.93
CA SER A 14 -24.42 23.05 2.57
C SER A 14 -24.00 22.06 1.47
N THR A 15 -22.81 22.26 0.89
CA THR A 15 -22.18 21.26 0.06
C THR A 15 -21.79 20.10 0.98
N ASN A 16 -22.52 19.00 0.90
CA ASN A 16 -22.09 17.74 1.50
C ASN A 16 -20.81 17.33 0.78
N LEU A 17 -19.68 17.67 1.37
CA LEU A 17 -18.38 17.15 0.94
C LEU A 17 -18.35 15.67 1.32
N PHE A 18 -18.79 14.81 0.41
CA PHE A 18 -18.55 13.37 0.53
C PHE A 18 -17.05 13.15 0.37
N SER A 19 -16.35 13.03 1.48
CA SER A 19 -14.98 12.51 1.47
C SER A 19 -15.03 11.09 0.95
N GLN A 20 -14.57 10.86 -0.26
CA GLN A 20 -14.42 9.51 -0.79
C GLN A 20 -13.31 8.81 -0.01
N THR A 21 -13.63 7.69 0.63
CA THR A 21 -12.60 6.85 1.24
C THR A 21 -11.68 6.33 0.14
N PRO A 22 -10.35 6.39 0.34
CA PRO A 22 -9.40 5.96 -0.67
C PRO A 22 -9.41 4.45 -0.90
N TYR A 23 -10.20 3.70 -0.16
CA TYR A 23 -10.36 2.25 -0.28
C TYR A 23 -11.76 1.80 0.15
N THR A 24 -12.14 0.61 -0.28
CA THR A 24 -13.31 -0.13 0.22
C THR A 24 -12.88 -1.31 1.07
N SER A 25 -13.78 -1.76 1.95
CA SER A 25 -13.60 -2.93 2.81
C SER A 25 -14.85 -3.80 2.70
N THR A 26 -14.68 -5.05 2.26
CA THR A 26 -15.77 -6.00 2.08
C THR A 26 -15.39 -7.38 2.60
N PRO A 27 -16.35 -8.23 3.00
CA PRO A 27 -16.08 -9.65 3.17
C PRO A 27 -15.57 -10.29 1.86
N ASP A 28 -14.74 -11.31 1.98
CA ASP A 28 -14.34 -12.13 0.84
C ASP A 28 -15.53 -13.00 0.36
N GLU A 29 -15.70 -13.13 -0.95
CA GLU A 29 -16.81 -13.88 -1.53
C GLU A 29 -16.77 -15.38 -1.20
N LYS A 30 -15.57 -15.96 -1.04
CA LYS A 30 -15.37 -17.39 -0.76
C LYS A 30 -15.16 -17.69 0.71
N HIS A 31 -14.65 -16.70 1.46
CA HIS A 31 -14.28 -16.78 2.86
C HIS A 31 -14.80 -15.54 3.60
N PRO A 32 -16.09 -15.49 3.96
CA PRO A 32 -16.73 -14.29 4.53
C PRO A 32 -16.07 -13.76 5.81
N GLU A 33 -15.31 -14.60 6.51
CA GLU A 33 -14.51 -14.23 7.68
C GLU A 33 -13.26 -13.41 7.32
N VAL A 34 -12.86 -13.40 6.04
CA VAL A 34 -11.71 -12.65 5.55
C VAL A 34 -12.15 -11.29 5.05
N THR A 35 -11.51 -10.25 5.55
CA THR A 35 -11.73 -8.87 5.10
C THR A 35 -10.86 -8.55 3.90
N VAL A 36 -11.49 -8.17 2.78
CA VAL A 36 -10.83 -7.73 1.56
C VAL A 36 -10.81 -6.21 1.49
N LEU A 37 -9.63 -5.62 1.47
CA LEU A 37 -9.44 -4.21 1.15
C LEU A 37 -9.23 -4.03 -0.35
N ASN A 38 -9.72 -2.92 -0.91
CA ASN A 38 -9.55 -2.58 -2.32
C ASN A 38 -9.37 -1.07 -2.46
N GLY A 39 -8.22 -0.60 -2.95
CA GLY A 39 -7.89 0.81 -3.12
C GLY A 39 -6.55 1.19 -2.50
N ILE A 40 -6.35 2.49 -2.25
CA ILE A 40 -5.12 3.01 -1.64
C ILE A 40 -5.21 2.83 -0.13
N ILE A 41 -4.23 2.14 0.43
CA ILE A 41 -4.14 1.90 1.88
C ILE A 41 -2.75 2.23 2.40
N SER A 42 -2.60 2.21 3.71
CA SER A 42 -1.31 2.31 4.40
C SER A 42 -1.08 1.10 5.30
N LYS A 43 0.16 0.87 5.71
CA LYS A 43 0.49 -0.16 6.70
C LYS A 43 -0.30 -0.01 8.00
N TYR A 44 -0.63 1.22 8.39
CA TYR A 44 -1.34 1.52 9.63
C TYR A 44 -2.77 0.97 9.66
N ILE A 45 -3.42 0.82 8.49
CA ILE A 45 -4.74 0.18 8.41
C ILE A 45 -4.63 -1.30 8.77
N LEU A 46 -3.58 -1.97 8.28
CA LEU A 46 -3.33 -3.38 8.59
C LEU A 46 -2.87 -3.56 10.05
N GLN A 47 -2.02 -2.67 10.53
CA GLN A 47 -1.44 -2.74 11.86
C GLN A 47 -2.47 -2.51 12.97
N ASN A 48 -3.45 -1.61 12.76
CA ASN A 48 -4.39 -1.16 13.78
C ASN A 48 -5.77 -1.85 13.70
N SER A 49 -5.98 -2.75 12.74
CA SER A 49 -7.25 -3.46 12.61
C SER A 49 -7.15 -4.90 13.11
N PRO A 50 -8.06 -5.35 13.98
CA PRO A 50 -8.08 -6.74 14.45
C PRO A 50 -8.38 -7.75 13.35
N ALA A 51 -8.94 -7.32 12.21
CA ALA A 51 -9.16 -8.18 11.04
C ALA A 51 -7.84 -8.66 10.40
N PHE A 52 -6.70 -8.02 10.68
CA PHE A 52 -5.40 -8.32 10.10
C PHE A 52 -4.38 -8.73 11.16
N ASN A 53 -4.77 -9.60 12.10
CA ASN A 53 -3.93 -10.10 13.19
C ASN A 53 -2.62 -10.75 12.70
N TRP A 54 -2.61 -11.27 11.47
CA TRP A 54 -1.44 -11.81 10.79
C TRP A 54 -0.34 -10.74 10.57
N TYR A 55 -0.68 -9.44 10.55
CA TYR A 55 0.29 -8.39 10.29
C TYR A 55 1.36 -8.34 11.38
N GLY A 56 0.95 -8.15 12.62
CA GLY A 56 1.87 -8.10 13.76
C GLY A 56 2.64 -9.41 13.96
N SER A 57 1.97 -10.54 13.81
CA SER A 57 2.58 -11.87 13.96
C SER A 57 3.72 -12.07 12.97
N ASN A 58 3.49 -11.75 11.67
CA ASN A 58 4.50 -11.89 10.62
C ASN A 58 5.62 -10.84 10.71
N GLN A 59 5.30 -9.63 11.15
CA GLN A 59 6.29 -8.57 11.35
C GLN A 59 7.24 -8.91 12.51
N ASN A 60 6.72 -9.43 13.63
CA ASN A 60 7.49 -9.64 14.85
C ASN A 60 8.53 -10.75 14.73
N ILE A 61 8.23 -11.82 13.98
CA ILE A 61 9.14 -12.96 13.81
C ILE A 61 10.23 -12.74 12.76
N TYR A 62 10.18 -11.64 12.01
CA TYR A 62 11.13 -11.36 10.94
C TYR A 62 12.25 -10.44 11.41
N GLU A 63 13.48 -10.83 11.12
CA GLU A 63 14.68 -10.00 11.29
C GLU A 63 15.29 -9.72 9.91
N PRO A 64 15.24 -8.46 9.43
CA PRO A 64 15.77 -8.11 8.11
C PRO A 64 17.27 -8.33 8.03
N PRO A 65 17.79 -8.93 6.94
CA PRO A 65 19.21 -9.03 6.70
C PRO A 65 19.87 -7.63 6.61
N ALA A 66 21.04 -7.48 7.22
CA ALA A 66 21.76 -6.20 7.22
C ALA A 66 21.99 -5.63 5.82
N VAL A 67 22.24 -6.50 4.83
CA VAL A 67 22.42 -6.08 3.43
C VAL A 67 21.15 -5.41 2.86
N ALA A 68 19.98 -5.90 3.22
CA ALA A 68 18.71 -5.31 2.78
C ALA A 68 18.43 -3.99 3.51
N VAL A 69 18.69 -3.92 4.81
CA VAL A 69 18.56 -2.69 5.60
C VAL A 69 19.46 -1.60 5.04
N ASN A 70 20.74 -1.88 4.83
CA ASN A 70 21.71 -0.90 4.33
C ASN A 70 21.37 -0.43 2.90
N ALA A 71 20.92 -1.34 2.02
CA ALA A 71 20.53 -0.99 0.65
C ALA A 71 19.28 -0.07 0.66
N MET A 72 18.27 -0.38 1.47
CA MET A 72 17.07 0.44 1.57
C MET A 72 17.34 1.79 2.23
N GLU A 73 18.20 1.85 3.25
CA GLU A 73 18.65 3.10 3.86
C GLU A 73 19.37 4.01 2.87
N ALA A 74 20.30 3.47 2.09
CA ALA A 74 21.03 4.22 1.06
C ALA A 74 20.10 4.73 -0.07
N ALA A 75 18.99 4.04 -0.32
CA ALA A 75 18.03 4.36 -1.37
C ALA A 75 16.96 5.38 -0.98
N LYS A 76 16.83 5.76 0.29
CA LYS A 76 15.68 6.50 0.86
C LYS A 76 15.37 7.85 0.21
N ASP A 77 16.36 8.52 -0.36
CA ASP A 77 16.20 9.84 -0.98
C ASP A 77 16.02 9.78 -2.50
N SER A 78 16.23 8.62 -3.12
CA SER A 78 16.28 8.49 -4.58
C SER A 78 15.23 7.55 -5.15
N PHE A 79 14.72 6.63 -4.34
CA PHE A 79 13.80 5.59 -4.77
C PHE A 79 12.41 5.77 -4.15
N GLN A 80 11.42 5.15 -4.78
CA GLN A 80 10.06 5.02 -4.29
C GLN A 80 9.60 3.57 -4.48
N PHE A 81 8.62 3.16 -3.69
CA PHE A 81 7.98 1.85 -3.84
C PHE A 81 6.51 1.99 -4.23
N VAL A 82 6.07 1.13 -5.15
CA VAL A 82 4.65 0.91 -5.42
C VAL A 82 4.36 -0.55 -5.07
N LEU A 83 3.50 -0.73 -4.07
CA LEU A 83 3.13 -2.04 -3.55
C LEU A 83 1.74 -2.41 -4.02
N PHE A 84 1.57 -3.66 -4.43
CA PHE A 84 0.27 -4.27 -4.64
C PHE A 84 0.15 -5.51 -3.75
N GLY A 85 -0.95 -5.61 -3.01
CA GLY A 85 -1.18 -6.73 -2.10
C GLY A 85 -2.66 -7.03 -1.94
N GLY A 86 -3.01 -8.30 -1.74
CA GLY A 86 -4.36 -8.73 -1.40
C GLY A 86 -4.43 -9.15 0.05
N THR A 87 -5.28 -8.53 0.87
CA THR A 87 -5.43 -8.91 2.29
C THR A 87 -5.92 -10.36 2.49
N TRP A 88 -6.48 -10.94 1.43
CA TRP A 88 -6.93 -12.33 1.30
C TRP A 88 -5.81 -13.31 0.88
N CYS A 89 -4.62 -12.81 0.50
CA CYS A 89 -3.53 -13.61 -0.07
C CYS A 89 -2.49 -13.93 1.00
N GLU A 90 -2.22 -15.21 1.24
CA GLU A 90 -1.25 -15.68 2.23
C GLU A 90 0.16 -15.15 1.97
N ASP A 91 0.60 -15.09 0.71
CA ASP A 91 1.91 -14.54 0.35
C ASP A 91 2.00 -13.05 0.68
N THR A 92 0.91 -12.29 0.47
CA THR A 92 0.82 -10.89 0.90
C THR A 92 0.93 -10.77 2.43
N GLN A 93 0.21 -11.64 3.15
CA GLN A 93 0.21 -11.66 4.61
C GLN A 93 1.60 -12.01 5.16
N PHE A 94 2.37 -12.80 4.43
CA PHE A 94 3.75 -13.15 4.79
C PHE A 94 4.75 -12.03 4.43
N VAL A 95 4.75 -11.55 3.19
CA VAL A 95 5.81 -10.67 2.66
C VAL A 95 5.65 -9.22 3.11
N LEU A 96 4.44 -8.65 3.03
CA LEU A 96 4.29 -7.20 3.25
C LEU A 96 4.54 -6.75 4.70
N PRO A 97 4.13 -7.47 5.76
CA PRO A 97 4.53 -7.09 7.12
C PRO A 97 6.05 -7.06 7.31
N ARG A 98 6.74 -8.01 6.68
CA ARG A 98 8.21 -8.10 6.70
C ARG A 98 8.86 -6.98 5.90
N PHE A 99 8.29 -6.61 4.75
CA PHE A 99 8.72 -5.44 3.99
C PHE A 99 8.61 -4.17 4.85
N PHE A 100 7.51 -3.99 5.54
CA PHE A 100 7.35 -2.82 6.42
C PHE A 100 8.27 -2.87 7.64
N LYS A 101 8.63 -4.05 8.16
CA LYS A 101 9.67 -4.18 9.17
C LYS A 101 11.04 -3.73 8.65
N LEU A 102 11.39 -4.16 7.43
CA LEU A 102 12.61 -3.73 6.74
C LEU A 102 12.61 -2.21 6.51
N GLN A 103 11.48 -1.66 6.05
CA GLN A 103 11.27 -0.24 5.83
C GLN A 103 11.48 0.57 7.13
N GLU A 104 10.92 0.13 8.24
CA GLU A 104 11.06 0.78 9.54
C GLU A 104 12.52 0.74 10.04
N LYS A 105 13.18 -0.40 9.94
CA LYS A 105 14.59 -0.55 10.35
C LYS A 105 15.56 0.27 9.52
N SER A 106 15.29 0.46 8.23
CA SER A 106 16.11 1.27 7.33
C SER A 106 15.84 2.77 7.42
N GLY A 107 14.76 3.18 8.10
CA GLY A 107 14.33 4.58 8.12
C GLY A 107 13.85 5.09 6.76
N PHE A 108 13.44 4.19 5.85
CA PHE A 108 12.89 4.57 4.55
C PHE A 108 11.53 5.27 4.75
N PRO A 109 11.29 6.46 4.15
CA PRO A 109 10.14 7.29 4.48
C PRO A 109 8.81 6.73 3.95
N ASP A 110 7.77 6.72 4.78
CA ASP A 110 6.42 6.28 4.41
C ASP A 110 5.86 7.02 3.20
N LYS A 111 6.16 8.33 3.07
CA LYS A 111 5.72 9.17 1.94
C LYS A 111 6.24 8.71 0.57
N SER A 112 7.28 7.89 0.54
CA SER A 112 7.87 7.32 -0.67
C SER A 112 7.31 5.94 -1.00
N ILE A 113 6.24 5.52 -0.33
CA ILE A 113 5.58 4.23 -0.54
C ILE A 113 4.11 4.47 -0.88
N SER A 114 3.69 3.97 -2.05
CA SER A 114 2.30 3.89 -2.45
C SER A 114 1.82 2.45 -2.35
N PHE A 115 0.80 2.19 -1.54
CA PHE A 115 0.30 0.83 -1.35
C PHE A 115 -1.14 0.70 -1.83
N PHE A 116 -1.35 -0.19 -2.79
CA PHE A 116 -2.64 -0.53 -3.37
C PHE A 116 -3.07 -1.93 -2.92
N ALA A 117 -4.19 -1.99 -2.21
CA ALA A 117 -4.89 -3.24 -1.95
C ALA A 117 -5.70 -3.63 -3.19
N VAL A 118 -5.72 -4.94 -3.50
CA VAL A 118 -6.44 -5.49 -4.65
C VAL A 118 -7.40 -6.59 -4.24
N ASN A 119 -8.49 -6.74 -5.00
CA ASN A 119 -9.42 -7.86 -4.89
C ASN A 119 -8.81 -9.16 -5.49
N ARG A 120 -9.56 -10.29 -5.42
CA ARG A 120 -9.09 -11.58 -5.97
C ARG A 120 -8.84 -11.56 -7.48
N ALA A 121 -9.51 -10.67 -8.21
CA ALA A 121 -9.26 -10.47 -9.64
C ALA A 121 -8.02 -9.57 -9.92
N LYS A 122 -7.27 -9.19 -8.89
CA LYS A 122 -6.11 -8.26 -8.94
C LYS A 122 -6.49 -6.88 -9.47
N GLN A 123 -7.73 -6.45 -9.21
CA GLN A 123 -8.21 -5.11 -9.54
C GLN A 123 -8.16 -4.23 -8.29
N THR A 124 -7.96 -2.95 -8.51
CA THR A 124 -8.02 -1.91 -7.47
C THR A 124 -8.80 -0.70 -8.01
N LEU A 125 -8.91 0.37 -7.23
CA LEU A 125 -9.58 1.59 -7.68
C LEU A 125 -8.97 2.10 -8.99
N GLY A 126 -9.82 2.46 -9.94
CA GLY A 126 -9.40 2.85 -11.29
C GLY A 126 -8.73 1.69 -12.03
N ASN A 127 -7.86 2.02 -12.99
CA ASN A 127 -7.16 1.04 -13.82
C ASN A 127 -5.68 0.87 -13.41
N VAL A 128 -5.33 1.19 -12.15
CA VAL A 128 -3.93 1.27 -11.70
C VAL A 128 -3.25 -0.10 -11.75
N ALA A 129 -3.90 -1.15 -11.27
CA ALA A 129 -3.31 -2.50 -11.30
C ALA A 129 -3.01 -2.98 -12.73
N ASN A 130 -3.90 -2.69 -13.68
CA ASN A 130 -3.67 -3.00 -15.09
C ASN A 130 -2.54 -2.15 -15.71
N ALA A 131 -2.48 -0.87 -15.37
CA ALA A 131 -1.42 0.03 -15.83
C ALA A 131 -0.03 -0.46 -15.38
N PHE A 132 0.08 -1.01 -14.17
CA PHE A 132 1.29 -1.65 -13.66
C PHE A 132 1.43 -3.12 -14.04
N LYS A 133 0.51 -3.69 -14.84
CA LYS A 133 0.52 -5.08 -15.30
C LYS A 133 0.62 -6.08 -14.13
N ILE A 134 -0.19 -5.88 -13.10
CA ILE A 134 -0.19 -6.75 -11.92
C ILE A 134 -0.89 -8.07 -12.24
N VAL A 135 -0.16 -9.16 -12.09
CA VAL A 135 -0.64 -10.54 -12.31
C VAL A 135 -0.74 -11.28 -10.98
N ASN A 136 0.30 -11.19 -10.17
CA ASN A 136 0.38 -11.84 -8.87
C ASN A 136 0.57 -10.81 -7.74
N VAL A 137 0.22 -11.20 -6.51
CA VAL A 137 0.42 -10.39 -5.31
C VAL A 137 0.98 -11.25 -4.17
N PRO A 138 1.87 -10.67 -3.35
CA PRO A 138 2.32 -9.29 -3.40
C PRO A 138 3.25 -8.99 -4.59
N THR A 139 3.21 -7.77 -5.07
CA THR A 139 4.21 -7.24 -5.99
C THR A 139 4.80 -5.96 -5.41
N ILE A 140 6.11 -5.91 -5.27
CA ILE A 140 6.89 -4.75 -4.80
C ILE A 140 7.62 -4.17 -6.01
N ILE A 141 7.20 -3.00 -6.47
CA ILE A 141 7.81 -2.31 -7.61
C ILE A 141 8.76 -1.25 -7.08
N VAL A 142 9.99 -1.26 -7.58
CA VAL A 142 11.04 -0.27 -7.29
C VAL A 142 11.00 0.79 -8.38
N MET A 143 10.82 2.04 -7.97
CA MET A 143 10.75 3.20 -8.85
C MET A 143 11.92 4.14 -8.61
N LYS A 144 12.46 4.72 -9.67
CA LYS A 144 13.47 5.79 -9.61
C LYS A 144 13.20 6.82 -10.71
N ASN A 145 13.11 8.09 -10.34
CA ASN A 145 12.82 9.18 -11.29
C ASN A 145 11.56 8.92 -12.14
N GLY A 146 10.49 8.41 -11.53
CA GLY A 146 9.21 8.11 -12.19
C GLY A 146 9.22 6.89 -13.11
N LYS A 147 10.31 6.10 -13.15
CA LYS A 147 10.44 4.88 -13.97
C LYS A 147 10.60 3.66 -13.09
N GLU A 148 10.02 2.55 -13.50
CA GLU A 148 10.26 1.27 -12.86
C GLU A 148 11.70 0.80 -13.15
N VAL A 149 12.44 0.51 -12.08
CA VAL A 149 13.80 -0.07 -12.14
C VAL A 149 13.70 -1.59 -12.16
N GLY A 150 12.72 -2.15 -11.44
CA GLY A 150 12.48 -3.56 -11.36
C GLY A 150 11.38 -3.86 -10.33
N ARG A 151 11.06 -5.13 -10.18
CA ARG A 151 10.05 -5.58 -9.21
C ARG A 151 10.38 -6.93 -8.61
N VAL A 152 9.89 -7.14 -7.41
CA VAL A 152 9.86 -8.44 -6.75
C VAL A 152 8.40 -8.89 -6.67
N VAL A 153 8.12 -10.10 -7.13
CA VAL A 153 6.78 -10.69 -7.14
C VAL A 153 6.78 -11.86 -6.19
N GLU A 154 5.80 -11.88 -5.27
CA GLU A 154 5.68 -12.93 -4.23
C GLU A 154 6.97 -13.06 -3.42
N TYR A 155 7.55 -14.23 -3.34
CA TYR A 155 8.82 -14.49 -2.63
C TYR A 155 10.08 -14.16 -3.45
N GLY A 156 9.92 -13.57 -4.66
CA GLY A 156 11.01 -13.37 -5.60
C GLY A 156 11.33 -14.64 -6.39
N LYS A 157 12.39 -14.57 -7.20
CA LYS A 157 12.83 -15.69 -8.07
C LYS A 157 13.56 -16.79 -7.30
N THR A 158 14.19 -16.41 -6.19
CA THR A 158 15.06 -17.31 -5.40
C THR A 158 14.44 -17.67 -4.04
N GLY A 159 13.25 -17.15 -3.74
CA GLY A 159 12.61 -17.24 -2.42
C GLY A 159 13.20 -16.30 -1.37
N LYS A 160 14.11 -15.40 -1.79
CA LYS A 160 14.76 -14.39 -0.94
C LYS A 160 14.40 -12.99 -1.42
N TRP A 161 13.12 -12.68 -1.32
CA TRP A 161 12.54 -11.43 -1.82
C TRP A 161 13.27 -10.17 -1.32
N ASP A 162 13.77 -10.18 -0.08
CA ASP A 162 14.46 -9.07 0.57
C ASP A 162 15.86 -8.84 0.01
N ILE A 163 16.57 -9.92 -0.33
CA ILE A 163 17.88 -9.85 -0.98
C ILE A 163 17.72 -9.39 -2.43
N GLU A 164 16.72 -9.93 -3.15
CA GLU A 164 16.43 -9.48 -4.53
C GLU A 164 16.02 -8.01 -4.56
N LEU A 165 15.25 -7.55 -3.56
CA LEU A 165 14.91 -6.14 -3.42
C LEU A 165 16.15 -5.27 -3.21
N ALA A 166 17.08 -5.71 -2.35
CA ALA A 166 18.33 -5.01 -2.09
C ALA A 166 19.18 -4.85 -3.37
N GLU A 167 19.17 -5.86 -4.26
CA GLU A 167 19.90 -5.78 -5.55
C GLU A 167 19.29 -4.72 -6.49
N LEU A 168 17.97 -4.51 -6.46
CA LEU A 168 17.29 -3.48 -7.25
C LEU A 168 17.55 -2.05 -6.76
N LEU A 169 18.07 -1.89 -5.55
CA LEU A 169 18.31 -0.59 -4.92
C LEU A 169 19.78 -0.09 -5.10
N LYS A 170 20.57 -0.81 -5.85
CA LYS A 170 21.94 -0.41 -6.21
C LYS A 170 21.93 0.49 -7.44
#